data_c64678f6c692f7c1eb08d68d22c4fe20
#
_entry.id   c64678f6c692f7c1eb08d68d22c4fe20
#
_cell.length_a   1.000
_cell.length_b   1.000
_cell.length_c   1.000
_cell.angle_alpha   90.00
_cell.angle_beta   90.00
_cell.angle_gamma   90.00
#
_symmetry.space_group_name_H-M   'P 1'
#
loop_
_entity.id
_entity.type
_entity.pdbx_description
1 polymer ?
#
loop_
_entity_poly.entity_id
_entity_poly.type
_entity_poly.pdbx_seq_one_letter_code
_entity_poly.pdbx_strand_id
1 'polypeptide(L)'
;MKNKIKKNSFAESTFISYFAIVASKALGVLYNIPFYDLIGNAGDFIYSIAYQIYALFLDISTSGIPTAISIVIGHYNSLEKYRTKERAYSLGLKAILTISVVSFLFMELGADLIARFYLSSMKEGATIADVAAGIRVIGFCILIVPLLSI
;
A
#
# COMPACT_ATOMS: atom_id res chain seq x y z
N MET A 1 37.59 -18.34 2.10
CA MET A 1 37.02 -17.46 3.14
C MET A 1 35.94 -16.50 2.65
N LYS A 2 36.02 -15.91 1.48
CA LYS A 2 35.02 -14.94 0.94
C LYS A 2 33.57 -15.46 0.85
N ASN A 3 33.34 -16.77 0.59
CA ASN A 3 31.98 -17.32 0.46
C ASN A 3 31.24 -17.54 1.79
N LYS A 4 31.95 -17.73 2.90
CA LYS A 4 31.32 -17.87 4.23
C LYS A 4 30.78 -16.54 4.76
N ILE A 5 31.49 -15.46 4.52
CA ILE A 5 31.10 -14.10 4.94
C ILE A 5 29.80 -13.66 4.22
N LYS A 6 29.69 -13.96 2.90
CA LYS A 6 28.49 -13.64 2.11
C LYS A 6 27.24 -14.40 2.57
N LYS A 7 27.39 -15.66 2.98
CA LYS A 7 26.28 -16.51 3.40
C LYS A 7 25.73 -16.12 4.79
N ASN A 8 26.62 -15.76 5.72
CA ASN A 8 26.20 -15.29 7.04
C ASN A 8 25.50 -13.93 6.97
N SER A 9 26.01 -13.00 6.16
CA SER A 9 25.38 -11.68 5.95
C SER A 9 23.98 -11.78 5.33
N PHE A 10 23.75 -12.71 4.41
CA PHE A 10 22.42 -12.93 3.81
C PHE A 10 21.42 -13.50 4.83
N ALA A 11 21.84 -14.48 5.61
CA ALA A 11 21.00 -15.08 6.65
C ALA A 11 20.64 -14.07 7.76
N GLU A 12 21.60 -13.25 8.20
CA GLU A 12 21.37 -12.15 9.15
C GLU A 12 20.36 -11.14 8.61
N SER A 13 20.55 -10.67 7.38
CA SER A 13 19.62 -9.70 6.75
C SER A 13 18.21 -10.26 6.63
N THR A 14 18.08 -11.55 6.26
CA THR A 14 16.78 -12.22 6.16
C THR A 14 16.12 -12.34 7.53
N PHE A 15 16.88 -12.69 8.56
CA PHE A 15 16.37 -12.81 9.94
C PHE A 15 15.89 -11.47 10.49
N ILE A 16 16.65 -10.39 10.27
CA ILE A 16 16.28 -9.03 10.67
C ILE A 16 15.01 -8.60 9.96
N SER A 17 14.90 -8.84 8.65
CA SER A 17 13.70 -8.51 7.88
C SER A 17 12.47 -9.27 8.37
N TYR A 18 12.61 -10.57 8.66
CA TYR A 18 11.53 -11.38 9.20
C TYR A 18 11.06 -10.87 10.57
N PHE A 19 12.00 -10.58 11.46
CA PHE A 19 11.70 -10.03 12.80
C PHE A 19 11.00 -8.68 12.70
N ALA A 20 11.45 -7.80 11.79
CA ALA A 20 10.81 -6.51 11.54
C ALA A 20 9.36 -6.66 11.06
N ILE A 21 9.08 -7.62 10.18
CA ILE A 21 7.71 -7.91 9.70
C ILE A 21 6.82 -8.40 10.85
N VAL A 22 7.32 -9.32 11.68
CA VAL A 22 6.57 -9.83 12.82
C VAL A 22 6.30 -8.72 13.84
N ALA A 23 7.32 -7.92 14.17
CA ALA A 23 7.18 -6.78 15.08
C ALA A 23 6.16 -5.75 14.55
N SER A 24 6.20 -5.42 13.26
CA SER A 24 5.23 -4.51 12.63
C SER A 24 3.80 -5.04 12.72
N LYS A 25 3.60 -6.34 12.50
CA LYS A 25 2.28 -6.97 12.63
C LYS A 25 1.79 -6.96 14.09
N ALA A 26 2.66 -7.25 15.04
CA ALA A 26 2.32 -7.19 16.46
C ALA A 26 1.92 -5.78 16.90
N LEU A 27 2.66 -4.76 16.47
CA LEU A 27 2.32 -3.36 16.70
C LEU A 27 0.98 -2.98 16.06
N GLY A 28 0.68 -3.48 14.86
CA GLY A 28 -0.61 -3.29 14.21
C GLY A 28 -1.79 -3.85 15.02
N VAL A 29 -1.64 -5.05 15.57
CA VAL A 29 -2.67 -5.65 16.45
C VAL A 29 -2.84 -4.83 17.74
N LEU A 30 -1.75 -4.44 18.38
CA LEU A 30 -1.79 -3.61 19.59
C LEU A 30 -2.45 -2.25 19.36
N TYR A 31 -2.26 -1.66 18.19
CA TYR A 31 -2.90 -0.40 17.80
C TYR A 31 -4.40 -0.60 17.51
N ASN A 32 -4.78 -1.66 16.83
CA ASN A 32 -6.16 -1.86 16.40
C ASN A 32 -7.14 -2.02 17.58
N ILE A 33 -6.73 -2.69 18.67
CA ILE A 33 -7.60 -2.91 19.84
C ILE A 33 -8.10 -1.58 20.41
N PRO A 34 -7.25 -0.65 20.87
CA PRO A 34 -7.73 0.62 21.41
C PRO A 34 -8.36 1.52 20.33
N PHE A 35 -7.97 1.39 19.08
CA PHE A 35 -8.53 2.17 17.98
C PHE A 35 -10.02 1.85 17.78
N TYR A 36 -10.39 0.58 17.69
CA TYR A 36 -11.80 0.17 17.53
C TYR A 36 -12.67 0.51 18.74
N ASP A 37 -12.12 0.45 19.94
CA ASP A 37 -12.82 0.89 21.15
C ASP A 37 -13.17 2.38 21.13
N LEU A 38 -12.26 3.20 20.58
CA LEU A 38 -12.44 4.65 20.52
C LEU A 38 -13.41 5.11 19.44
N ILE A 39 -13.40 4.48 18.26
CA ILE A 39 -14.25 4.90 17.12
C ILE A 39 -15.67 4.34 17.21
N GLY A 40 -15.88 3.29 18.00
CA GLY A 40 -17.17 2.61 18.15
C GLY A 40 -17.68 1.96 16.85
N ASN A 41 -18.88 1.37 16.91
CA ASN A 41 -19.43 0.59 15.80
C ASN A 41 -19.60 1.38 14.50
N ALA A 42 -20.05 2.63 14.58
CA ALA A 42 -20.24 3.48 13.39
C ALA A 42 -18.90 3.86 12.75
N GLY A 43 -17.91 4.18 13.57
CA GLY A 43 -16.56 4.49 13.10
C GLY A 43 -15.85 3.28 12.51
N ASP A 44 -16.00 2.11 13.12
CA ASP A 44 -15.47 0.84 12.60
C ASP A 44 -16.04 0.52 11.21
N PHE A 45 -17.35 0.69 11.04
CA PHE A 45 -18.01 0.50 9.75
C PHE A 45 -17.44 1.43 8.67
N ILE A 46 -17.33 2.74 8.97
CA ILE A 46 -16.77 3.73 8.04
C ILE A 46 -15.32 3.38 7.67
N TYR A 47 -14.51 3.08 8.69
CA TYR A 47 -13.11 2.73 8.50
C TYR A 47 -12.93 1.46 7.68
N SER A 48 -13.71 0.41 7.97
CA SER A 48 -13.64 -0.87 7.28
C SER A 48 -13.95 -0.74 5.79
N ILE A 49 -14.99 0.02 5.42
CA ILE A 49 -15.33 0.27 4.01
C ILE A 49 -14.19 1.06 3.33
N ALA A 50 -13.78 2.16 3.93
CA ALA A 50 -12.74 3.02 3.36
C ALA A 50 -11.42 2.25 3.19
N TYR A 51 -11.06 1.41 4.16
CA TYR A 51 -9.87 0.57 4.12
C TYR A 51 -9.95 -0.54 3.06
N GLN A 52 -11.09 -1.19 2.89
CA GLN A 52 -11.28 -2.22 1.85
C GLN A 52 -11.06 -1.64 0.45
N ILE A 53 -11.63 -0.47 0.19
CA ILE A 53 -11.46 0.20 -1.11
C ILE A 53 -10.02 0.65 -1.31
N TYR A 54 -9.42 1.24 -0.28
CA TYR A 54 -8.01 1.60 -0.29
C TYR A 54 -7.11 0.39 -0.58
N ALA A 55 -7.33 -0.74 0.11
CA ALA A 55 -6.54 -1.96 -0.06
C ALA A 55 -6.63 -2.50 -1.49
N LEU A 56 -7.83 -2.48 -2.11
CA LEU A 56 -8.01 -2.90 -3.49
C LEU A 56 -7.17 -2.04 -4.46
N PHE A 57 -7.22 -0.71 -4.33
CA PHE A 57 -6.42 0.18 -5.17
C PHE A 57 -4.92 0.11 -4.86
N LEU A 58 -4.57 -0.12 -3.60
CA LEU A 58 -3.19 -0.34 -3.20
C LEU A 58 -2.62 -1.61 -3.84
N ASP A 59 -3.36 -2.71 -3.80
CA ASP A 59 -2.95 -3.97 -4.41
C ASP A 59 -2.74 -3.82 -5.93
N ILE A 60 -3.61 -3.10 -6.63
CA ILE A 60 -3.42 -2.79 -8.05
C ILE A 60 -2.14 -1.97 -8.27
N SER A 61 -1.87 -1.01 -7.39
CA SER A 61 -0.72 -0.10 -7.53
C SER A 61 0.61 -0.73 -7.13
N THR A 62 0.61 -1.69 -6.19
CA THR A 62 1.84 -2.26 -5.61
C THR A 62 2.11 -3.69 -6.02
N SER A 63 1.11 -4.48 -6.44
CA SER A 63 1.32 -5.86 -6.84
C SER A 63 1.95 -5.94 -8.24
N GLY A 64 3.17 -6.41 -8.31
CA GLY A 64 3.83 -6.73 -9.57
C GLY A 64 4.72 -5.64 -10.16
N ILE A 65 4.35 -4.35 -10.11
CA ILE A 65 5.17 -3.28 -10.72
C ILE A 65 6.52 -3.11 -10.02
N PRO A 66 6.60 -2.97 -8.68
CA PRO A 66 7.89 -2.89 -7.99
C PRO A 66 8.75 -4.14 -8.20
N THR A 67 8.14 -5.32 -8.20
CA THR A 67 8.84 -6.58 -8.48
C THR A 67 9.39 -6.63 -9.90
N ALA A 68 8.60 -6.24 -10.90
CA ALA A 68 9.05 -6.17 -12.29
C ALA A 68 10.19 -5.17 -12.46
N ILE A 69 10.10 -3.99 -11.85
CA ILE A 69 11.17 -2.98 -11.87
C ILE A 69 12.45 -3.55 -11.24
N SER A 70 12.35 -4.21 -10.09
CA SER A 70 13.50 -4.81 -9.40
C SER A 70 14.19 -5.88 -10.25
N ILE A 71 13.44 -6.73 -10.96
CA ILE A 71 13.97 -7.74 -11.88
C ILE A 71 14.71 -7.05 -13.05
N VAL A 72 14.09 -6.06 -13.68
CA VAL A 72 14.66 -5.32 -14.81
C VAL A 72 15.94 -4.58 -14.38
N ILE A 73 15.92 -3.92 -13.24
CA ILE A 73 17.10 -3.23 -12.68
C ILE A 73 18.22 -4.24 -12.40
N GLY A 74 17.91 -5.38 -11.78
CA GLY A 74 18.88 -6.44 -11.50
C GLY A 74 19.52 -6.98 -12.78
N HIS A 75 18.71 -7.23 -13.82
CA HIS A 75 19.19 -7.68 -15.11
C HIS A 75 20.14 -6.68 -15.79
N TYR A 76 19.77 -5.40 -15.87
CA TYR A 76 20.66 -4.40 -16.47
C TYR A 76 21.88 -4.08 -15.62
N ASN A 77 21.78 -4.24 -14.31
CA ASN A 77 22.93 -4.11 -13.41
C ASN A 77 23.96 -5.23 -13.64
N SER A 78 23.53 -6.47 -13.89
CA SER A 78 24.42 -7.60 -14.20
C SER A 78 25.10 -7.46 -15.58
N LEU A 79 24.50 -6.71 -16.50
CA LEU A 79 25.05 -6.39 -17.82
C LEU A 79 25.88 -5.10 -17.83
N GLU A 80 26.12 -4.49 -16.69
CA GLU A 80 26.86 -3.21 -16.52
C GLU A 80 26.28 -2.03 -17.33
N LYS A 81 25.00 -2.13 -17.74
CA LYS A 81 24.29 -1.10 -18.52
C LYS A 81 23.63 -0.06 -17.62
N TYR A 82 24.43 0.73 -16.94
CA TYR A 82 23.96 1.70 -15.92
C TYR A 82 22.96 2.74 -16.46
N ARG A 83 23.15 3.27 -17.67
CA ARG A 83 22.21 4.23 -18.28
C ARG A 83 20.84 3.62 -18.56
N THR A 84 20.78 2.36 -18.97
CA THR A 84 19.52 1.65 -19.21
C THR A 84 18.82 1.34 -17.89
N LYS A 85 19.58 0.97 -16.86
CA LYS A 85 19.10 0.79 -15.50
C LYS A 85 18.41 2.05 -14.96
N GLU A 86 19.04 3.22 -15.08
CA GLU A 86 18.47 4.50 -14.62
C GLU A 86 17.19 4.87 -15.39
N ARG A 87 17.15 4.62 -16.69
CA ARG A 87 15.94 4.81 -17.50
C ARG A 87 14.82 3.87 -17.07
N ALA A 88 15.11 2.59 -16.83
CA ALA A 88 14.13 1.61 -16.37
C ALA A 88 13.55 2.01 -15.01
N TYR A 89 14.40 2.44 -14.08
CA TYR A 89 13.97 2.97 -12.79
C TYR A 89 13.05 4.19 -12.93
N SER A 90 13.47 5.17 -13.73
CA SER A 90 12.68 6.39 -13.96
C SER A 90 11.33 6.11 -14.64
N LEU A 91 11.28 5.17 -15.58
CA LEU A 91 10.04 4.75 -16.21
C LEU A 91 9.12 4.05 -15.22
N GLY A 92 9.67 3.16 -14.40
CA GLY A 92 8.92 2.47 -13.35
C GLY A 92 8.33 3.43 -12.33
N LEU A 93 9.12 4.39 -11.87
CA LEU A 93 8.67 5.43 -10.94
C LEU A 93 7.52 6.26 -11.54
N LYS A 94 7.64 6.66 -12.82
CA LYS A 94 6.57 7.39 -13.52
C LYS A 94 5.30 6.55 -13.65
N ALA A 95 5.43 5.27 -13.98
CA ALA A 95 4.29 4.35 -14.09
C ALA A 95 3.53 4.23 -12.76
N ILE A 96 4.25 3.98 -11.65
CA ILE A 96 3.65 3.89 -10.32
C ILE A 96 2.98 5.22 -9.94
N LEU A 97 3.65 6.34 -10.16
CA LEU A 97 3.11 7.65 -9.84
C LEU A 97 1.83 7.93 -10.64
N THR A 98 1.81 7.60 -11.94
CA THR A 98 0.62 7.74 -12.79
C THR A 98 -0.54 6.88 -12.28
N ILE A 99 -0.29 5.61 -11.96
CA ILE A 99 -1.31 4.70 -11.45
C ILE A 99 -1.83 5.18 -10.09
N SER A 100 -0.94 5.62 -9.18
CA SER A 100 -1.33 6.15 -7.88
C SER A 100 -2.21 7.39 -8.00
N VAL A 101 -1.87 8.32 -8.89
CA VAL A 101 -2.68 9.53 -9.14
C VAL A 101 -4.04 9.17 -9.75
N VAL A 102 -4.08 8.26 -10.72
CA VAL A 102 -5.34 7.80 -11.32
C VAL A 102 -6.23 7.11 -10.27
N SER A 103 -5.65 6.23 -9.46
CA SER A 103 -6.36 5.55 -8.38
C SER A 103 -6.89 6.53 -7.34
N PHE A 104 -6.08 7.50 -6.95
CA PHE A 104 -6.49 8.57 -6.03
C PHE A 104 -7.66 9.38 -6.59
N LEU A 105 -7.57 9.84 -7.84
CA LEU A 105 -8.65 10.59 -8.48
C LEU A 105 -9.93 9.77 -8.59
N PHE A 106 -9.81 8.48 -8.88
CA PHE A 106 -10.96 7.58 -8.92
C PHE A 106 -11.62 7.43 -7.55
N MET A 107 -10.84 7.29 -6.48
CA MET A 107 -11.38 7.26 -5.11
C MET A 107 -12.01 8.58 -4.72
N GLU A 108 -11.37 9.71 -5.02
CA GLU A 108 -11.84 11.04 -4.63
C GLU A 108 -13.17 11.40 -5.33
N LEU A 109 -13.23 11.20 -6.65
CA LEU A 109 -14.43 11.48 -7.44
C LEU A 109 -15.53 10.44 -7.25
N GLY A 110 -15.15 9.18 -7.02
CA GLY A 110 -16.07 8.06 -6.82
C GLY A 110 -16.58 7.89 -5.40
N ALA A 111 -16.04 8.62 -4.41
CA ALA A 111 -16.32 8.41 -2.99
C ALA A 111 -17.82 8.41 -2.66
N ASP A 112 -18.58 9.35 -3.19
CA ASP A 112 -20.02 9.45 -2.94
C ASP A 112 -20.82 8.31 -3.59
N LEU A 113 -20.41 7.88 -4.79
CA LEU A 113 -21.04 6.76 -5.48
C LEU A 113 -20.79 5.44 -4.73
N ILE A 114 -19.55 5.23 -4.30
CA ILE A 114 -19.14 4.07 -3.53
C ILE A 114 -19.86 4.04 -2.18
N ALA A 115 -19.91 5.17 -1.47
CA ALA A 115 -20.62 5.28 -0.20
C ALA A 115 -22.11 4.93 -0.33
N ARG A 116 -22.78 5.40 -1.40
CA ARG A 116 -24.18 5.05 -1.68
C ARG A 116 -24.38 3.57 -1.92
N PHE A 117 -23.48 2.94 -2.68
CA PHE A 117 -23.55 1.51 -2.98
C PHE A 117 -23.45 0.65 -1.72
N TYR A 118 -22.53 0.96 -0.82
CA TYR A 118 -22.35 0.23 0.43
C TYR A 118 -23.48 0.48 1.43
N LEU A 119 -23.94 1.73 1.58
CA LEU A 119 -25.00 2.08 2.52
C LEU A 119 -26.41 1.63 2.08
N SER A 120 -26.63 1.39 0.78
CA SER A 120 -27.90 0.81 0.32
C SER A 120 -28.14 -0.61 0.86
N SER A 121 -27.07 -1.29 1.28
CA SER A 121 -27.11 -2.68 1.76
C SER A 121 -27.11 -2.80 3.28
N MET A 122 -26.83 -1.74 4.07
CA MET A 122 -26.70 -1.81 5.53
C MET A 122 -27.26 -0.56 6.24
N LYS A 123 -27.93 -0.78 7.38
CA LYS A 123 -28.51 0.27 8.23
C LYS A 123 -27.73 0.36 9.55
N GLU A 124 -26.58 0.97 9.57
CA GLU A 124 -25.81 1.13 10.82
C GLU A 124 -25.38 2.57 11.06
N GLY A 125 -26.30 3.47 11.35
CA GLY A 125 -25.99 4.77 12.00
C GLY A 125 -24.99 5.71 11.29
N ALA A 126 -24.31 5.26 10.24
CA ALA A 126 -23.38 6.03 9.45
C ALA A 126 -24.08 6.71 8.26
N THR A 127 -23.71 7.95 7.97
CA THR A 127 -24.26 8.68 6.81
C THR A 127 -23.39 8.48 5.57
N ILE A 128 -23.98 8.71 4.38
CA ILE A 128 -23.24 8.68 3.10
C ILE A 128 -22.04 9.64 3.14
N ALA A 129 -22.24 10.82 3.75
CA ALA A 129 -21.20 11.82 3.88
C ALA A 129 -20.01 11.35 4.73
N ASP A 130 -20.28 10.63 5.83
CA ASP A 130 -19.24 10.12 6.72
C ASP A 130 -18.39 9.05 6.02
N VAL A 131 -19.04 8.10 5.32
CA VAL A 131 -18.33 7.06 4.56
C VAL A 131 -17.53 7.68 3.41
N ALA A 132 -18.11 8.62 2.66
CA ALA A 132 -17.40 9.31 1.59
C ALA A 132 -16.19 10.11 2.12
N ALA A 133 -16.33 10.77 3.26
CA ALA A 133 -15.23 11.47 3.92
C ALA A 133 -14.12 10.48 4.33
N GLY A 134 -14.46 9.33 4.92
CA GLY A 134 -13.51 8.27 5.24
C GLY A 134 -12.73 7.78 4.03
N ILE A 135 -13.40 7.53 2.90
CA ILE A 135 -12.79 7.11 1.64
C ILE A 135 -11.81 8.18 1.12
N ARG A 136 -12.19 9.46 1.14
CA ARG A 136 -11.34 10.56 0.70
C ARG A 136 -10.09 10.69 1.57
N VAL A 137 -10.23 10.67 2.90
CA VAL A 137 -9.09 10.79 3.82
C VAL A 137 -8.09 9.65 3.62
N ILE A 138 -8.56 8.40 3.54
CA ILE A 138 -7.68 7.23 3.31
C ILE A 138 -7.09 7.26 1.89
N GLY A 139 -7.82 7.80 0.92
CA GLY A 139 -7.37 7.94 -0.46
C GLY A 139 -6.01 8.63 -0.62
N PHE A 140 -5.69 9.61 0.24
CA PHE A 140 -4.37 10.26 0.23
C PHE A 140 -3.21 9.29 0.47
N CYS A 141 -3.41 8.20 1.21
CA CYS A 141 -2.39 7.19 1.44
C CYS A 141 -1.95 6.49 0.13
N ILE A 142 -2.82 6.40 -0.87
CA ILE A 142 -2.51 5.81 -2.18
C ILE A 142 -1.44 6.62 -2.95
N LEU A 143 -1.30 7.90 -2.69
CA LEU A 143 -0.24 8.71 -3.30
C LEU A 143 1.13 8.43 -2.68
N ILE A 144 1.16 8.07 -1.41
CA ILE A 144 2.40 7.97 -0.62
C ILE A 144 2.92 6.53 -0.59
N VAL A 145 2.06 5.56 -0.27
CA VAL A 145 2.47 4.18 0.00
C VAL A 145 3.13 3.49 -1.20
N PRO A 146 2.63 3.58 -2.44
CA PRO A 146 3.30 2.96 -3.59
C PRO A 146 4.67 3.55 -3.88
N LEU A 147 4.90 4.83 -3.59
CA LEU A 147 6.20 5.46 -3.74
C LEU A 147 7.23 4.94 -2.73
N LEU A 148 6.78 4.54 -1.55
CA LEU A 148 7.64 3.94 -0.52
C LEU A 148 7.98 2.47 -0.81
N SER A 149 7.30 1.84 -1.76
CA SER A 149 7.51 0.42 -2.10
C SER A 149 8.60 0.18 -3.15
N ILE A 150 9.22 1.24 -3.69
CA ILE A 150 10.33 1.20 -4.67
C ILE A 150 11.67 1.40 -3.97
#